data_5da112fd57a29e4ffc9abb2fe3cbf51d
#
_entry.id   5da112fd57a29e4ffc9abb2fe3cbf51d
#
_cell.length_a   1.000
_cell.length_b   1.000
_cell.length_c   1.000
_cell.angle_alpha   90.00
_cell.angle_beta   90.00
_cell.angle_gamma   90.00
#
_symmetry.space_group_name_H-M   'P 1'
#
loop_
_entity.id
_entity.type
_entity.pdbx_description
1 polymer ?
#
loop_
_entity_poly.entity_id
_entity_poly.type
_entity_poly.pdbx_seq_one_letter_code
_entity_poly.pdbx_strand_id
1 'polypeptide(L)'
;MVVKYSLFVIIWLSSRLKNKGHMKLRNILLLVVVLLFASCSTKKVVQQSQYPKREFRGAWIQAVNGQFSGMDEVQMKKYLTEMLDNLEKVNVNAILFQVRVEGDALYSSDIEPWSRFLTGVQGRSPGWDPLAFMVSECHKRNMELHAWINPYRARTKGTKFVAPEHQSVRKPENFVEFEGQLYFNPALQSNRDHICKVVTDIITRYDIDGLHIDDYFYPYPVKGTEFPDDKWFEMSGCADRGDWRRDNVNHLIYQLHRTVREVKPWVKFGVSPFGIYRNEKSWEYGSKTNGMQCYDELNADVLFWVEQGWVDYCIPQVYWEIGHKAADYEELVGWWAKHVVDRPLYIGQDVVRTVNAKDSTAVCGHQQQRKYELQRAESNISGSCFWDAASAANNLGGYRDFLADGYYRYPALMPQAPFIDAKSPAKVKGVSTVEDEDGTMLLWIVDEKRCKDVMNAPHRFVVYCFADGEKVNLKNPAHIMAITEKRYFRVPQEMKGEYVFVVTALDRLQNESKGVKCKVKL
;
A
#
# COMPACT_ATOMS: atom_id res chain seq x y z
N MET A 1 -1.29 32.43 11.93
CA MET A 1 -1.61 33.88 11.87
C MET A 1 -2.37 34.35 13.12
N VAL A 2 -3.38 33.66 13.59
CA VAL A 2 -4.22 34.03 14.77
C VAL A 2 -3.40 34.17 16.08
N VAL A 3 -2.40 33.32 16.33
CA VAL A 3 -1.58 33.33 17.56
C VAL A 3 -0.65 34.55 17.67
N LYS A 4 -0.16 35.10 16.54
CA LYS A 4 0.68 36.31 16.55
C LYS A 4 -0.12 37.59 16.89
N TYR A 5 -1.38 37.66 16.47
CA TYR A 5 -2.23 38.83 16.80
C TYR A 5 -2.66 38.83 18.28
N SER A 6 -2.91 37.68 18.87
CA SER A 6 -3.27 37.58 20.29
C SER A 6 -2.12 38.02 21.20
N LEU A 7 -0.88 37.72 20.86
CA LEU A 7 0.30 38.10 21.64
C LEU A 7 0.51 39.63 21.62
N PHE A 8 0.30 40.30 20.50
CA PHE A 8 0.46 41.75 20.34
C PHE A 8 -0.61 42.52 21.15
N VAL A 9 -1.84 42.04 21.18
CA VAL A 9 -2.93 42.67 21.96
C VAL A 9 -2.69 42.53 23.47
N ILE A 10 -2.17 41.40 23.93
CA ILE A 10 -1.88 41.15 25.36
C ILE A 10 -0.69 42.01 25.83
N ILE A 11 0.36 42.14 25.04
CA ILE A 11 1.52 42.98 25.35
C ILE A 11 1.11 44.46 25.37
N TRP A 12 0.26 44.88 24.42
CA TRP A 12 -0.26 46.26 24.36
C TRP A 12 -1.17 46.60 25.55
N LEU A 13 -2.03 45.68 26.01
CA LEU A 13 -2.86 45.85 27.20
C LEU A 13 -2.04 45.88 28.49
N SER A 14 -0.99 45.07 28.61
CA SER A 14 -0.15 45.04 29.80
C SER A 14 0.74 46.29 29.95
N SER A 15 1.07 47.01 28.88
CA SER A 15 1.88 48.24 28.88
C SER A 15 1.09 49.48 29.34
N ARG A 16 -0.27 49.45 29.33
CA ARG A 16 -1.10 50.58 29.75
C ARG A 16 -1.49 50.56 31.24
N LEU A 17 -1.22 49.47 31.98
CA LEU A 17 -1.55 49.34 33.39
C LEU A 17 -0.38 49.85 34.29
N LYS A 18 -0.22 51.16 34.38
CA LYS A 18 0.89 51.79 35.14
C LYS A 18 0.59 52.16 36.60
N ASN A 19 -0.57 51.76 37.18
CA ASN A 19 -0.92 52.15 38.56
C ASN A 19 -0.69 51.02 39.58
N LYS A 20 -0.07 51.32 40.73
CA LYS A 20 0.31 50.38 41.81
C LYS A 20 -0.81 49.49 42.35
N GLY A 21 -2.10 49.84 42.17
CA GLY A 21 -3.23 49.03 42.58
C GLY A 21 -3.51 47.77 41.72
N HIS A 22 -2.97 47.73 40.50
CA HIS A 22 -3.20 46.63 39.53
C HIS A 22 -2.08 45.59 39.44
N MET A 23 -1.04 45.70 40.30
CA MET A 23 0.11 44.78 40.27
C MET A 23 -0.32 43.33 40.58
N LYS A 24 -1.28 43.11 41.46
CA LYS A 24 -1.84 41.78 41.73
C LYS A 24 -2.61 41.20 40.52
N LEU A 25 -3.35 42.05 39.82
CA LEU A 25 -4.12 41.61 38.62
C LEU A 25 -3.19 41.27 37.45
N ARG A 26 -2.13 42.05 37.29
CA ARG A 26 -1.08 41.81 36.26
C ARG A 26 -0.34 40.50 36.50
N ASN A 27 -0.02 40.19 37.76
CA ASN A 27 0.66 38.93 38.10
C ASN A 27 -0.27 37.75 37.98
N ILE A 28 -1.56 37.90 38.29
CA ILE A 28 -2.59 36.86 38.04
C ILE A 28 -2.78 36.63 36.53
N LEU A 29 -2.82 37.70 35.73
CA LEU A 29 -2.93 37.56 34.26
C LEU A 29 -1.68 36.89 33.65
N LEU A 30 -0.46 37.24 34.13
CA LEU A 30 0.78 36.55 33.72
C LEU A 30 0.78 35.07 34.14
N LEU A 31 0.28 34.76 35.36
CA LEU A 31 0.19 33.38 35.83
C LEU A 31 -0.83 32.56 35.00
N VAL A 32 -1.96 33.15 34.64
CA VAL A 32 -2.96 32.53 33.75
C VAL A 32 -2.42 32.31 32.34
N VAL A 33 -1.67 33.28 31.82
CA VAL A 33 -0.99 33.14 30.51
C VAL A 33 0.07 32.04 30.54
N VAL A 34 0.88 31.97 31.61
CA VAL A 34 1.87 30.88 31.79
C VAL A 34 1.18 29.52 31.97
N LEU A 35 0.06 29.45 32.68
CA LEU A 35 -0.74 28.23 32.84
C LEU A 35 -1.42 27.82 31.52
N LEU A 36 -1.87 28.78 30.70
CA LEU A 36 -2.41 28.51 29.37
C LEU A 36 -1.31 28.02 28.38
N PHE A 37 -0.07 28.54 28.50
CA PHE A 37 1.06 28.03 27.73
C PHE A 37 1.60 26.69 28.26
N ALA A 38 1.52 26.42 29.57
CA ALA A 38 1.83 25.10 30.14
C ALA A 38 0.76 24.04 29.81
N SER A 39 -0.47 24.48 29.54
CA SER A 39 -1.59 23.63 29.06
C SER A 39 -1.53 23.41 27.52
N CYS A 40 -0.71 24.18 26.79
CA CYS A 40 -0.52 23.98 25.36
C CYS A 40 0.47 22.84 25.11
N SER A 41 -0.11 21.65 24.99
CA SER A 41 0.44 20.51 24.26
C SER A 41 1.87 20.09 24.64
N THR A 42 2.01 19.34 25.70
CA THR A 42 2.66 18.05 25.46
C THR A 42 1.75 17.30 24.48
N LYS A 43 1.95 17.43 23.15
CA LYS A 43 1.68 16.32 22.27
C LYS A 43 2.38 15.15 22.93
N LYS A 44 1.64 14.24 23.59
CA LYS A 44 2.14 12.91 23.90
C LYS A 44 2.61 12.44 22.53
N VAL A 45 3.92 12.41 22.31
CA VAL A 45 4.52 11.60 21.27
C VAL A 45 3.97 10.22 21.64
N VAL A 46 2.94 9.79 20.93
CA VAL A 46 2.44 8.43 21.06
C VAL A 46 3.62 7.64 20.55
N GLN A 47 4.43 7.13 21.47
CA GLN A 47 5.53 6.25 21.14
C GLN A 47 4.86 5.11 20.39
N GLN A 48 5.05 5.10 19.07
CA GLN A 48 4.46 4.11 18.21
C GLN A 48 4.95 2.77 18.75
N SER A 49 4.03 1.88 19.06
CA SER A 49 4.39 0.57 19.60
C SER A 49 5.43 -0.07 18.67
N GLN A 50 6.49 -0.64 19.23
CA GLN A 50 7.47 -1.41 18.44
C GLN A 50 6.78 -2.46 17.57
N TYR A 51 5.60 -2.91 17.97
CA TYR A 51 4.73 -3.85 17.26
C TYR A 51 3.34 -3.20 17.07
N PRO A 52 3.11 -2.50 15.94
CA PRO A 52 1.81 -1.90 15.67
C PRO A 52 0.77 -3.01 15.42
N LYS A 53 -0.45 -2.80 15.93
CA LYS A 53 -1.57 -3.71 15.64
C LYS A 53 -1.95 -3.72 14.15
N ARG A 54 -1.74 -2.58 13.47
CA ARG A 54 -2.04 -2.40 12.05
C ARG A 54 -0.81 -1.89 11.34
N GLU A 55 -0.43 -2.60 10.28
CA GLU A 55 0.72 -2.25 9.46
C GLU A 55 0.58 -2.94 8.09
N PHE A 56 0.74 -2.18 7.02
CA PHE A 56 0.88 -2.76 5.68
C PHE A 56 2.26 -3.41 5.54
N ARG A 57 2.27 -4.68 5.20
CA ARG A 57 3.48 -5.48 4.98
C ARG A 57 3.37 -6.11 3.61
N GLY A 58 3.72 -5.35 2.59
CA GLY A 58 3.53 -5.73 1.20
C GLY A 58 4.78 -6.25 0.52
N ALA A 59 4.59 -7.00 -0.58
CA ALA A 59 5.66 -7.40 -1.46
C ALA A 59 5.19 -7.41 -2.92
N TRP A 60 6.03 -6.89 -3.84
CA TRP A 60 5.76 -6.92 -5.28
C TRP A 60 6.26 -8.22 -5.91
N ILE A 61 5.37 -8.89 -6.64
CA ILE A 61 5.70 -10.01 -7.52
C ILE A 61 5.56 -9.51 -8.96
N GLN A 62 6.69 -9.31 -9.62
CA GLN A 62 6.74 -8.84 -11.00
C GLN A 62 6.64 -9.99 -12.01
N ALA A 63 6.13 -9.71 -13.19
CA ALA A 63 6.20 -10.62 -14.33
C ALA A 63 7.19 -10.12 -15.39
N VAL A 64 7.36 -8.82 -15.48
CA VAL A 64 8.32 -8.17 -16.37
C VAL A 64 9.73 -8.67 -16.19
N ASN A 65 10.67 -8.73 -16.74
CA ASN A 65 12.04 -9.27 -16.49
C ASN A 65 12.14 -10.80 -16.51
N GLY A 66 11.06 -11.51 -16.89
CA GLY A 66 11.10 -12.94 -17.12
C GLY A 66 11.19 -13.81 -15.88
N GLN A 67 10.64 -13.34 -14.75
CA GLN A 67 10.63 -14.09 -13.48
C GLN A 67 10.04 -15.50 -13.63
N PHE A 68 9.07 -15.68 -14.55
CA PHE A 68 8.41 -16.96 -14.82
C PHE A 68 8.93 -17.65 -16.07
N SER A 69 10.01 -17.15 -16.68
CA SER A 69 10.52 -17.63 -17.96
C SER A 69 10.89 -19.11 -17.89
N GLY A 70 10.34 -19.90 -18.81
CA GLY A 70 10.62 -21.33 -18.92
C GLY A 70 9.91 -22.22 -17.91
N MET A 71 9.07 -21.66 -17.01
CA MET A 71 8.28 -22.44 -16.07
C MET A 71 6.99 -22.93 -16.73
N ASP A 72 6.69 -24.21 -16.54
CA ASP A 72 5.34 -24.75 -16.79
C ASP A 72 4.38 -24.41 -15.63
N GLU A 73 3.12 -24.82 -15.75
CA GLU A 73 2.10 -24.57 -14.74
C GLU A 73 2.50 -25.11 -13.35
N VAL A 74 3.00 -26.34 -13.29
CA VAL A 74 3.36 -27.01 -12.03
C VAL A 74 4.53 -26.30 -11.36
N GLN A 75 5.54 -25.97 -12.14
CA GLN A 75 6.72 -25.25 -11.66
C GLN A 75 6.38 -23.83 -11.18
N MET A 76 5.55 -23.11 -11.94
CA MET A 76 5.13 -21.75 -11.55
C MET A 76 4.25 -21.76 -10.29
N LYS A 77 3.28 -22.67 -10.20
CA LYS A 77 2.45 -22.81 -8.99
C LYS A 77 3.30 -23.15 -7.77
N LYS A 78 4.23 -24.10 -7.90
CA LYS A 78 5.16 -24.45 -6.82
C LYS A 78 6.01 -23.26 -6.39
N TYR A 79 6.63 -22.56 -7.34
CA TYR A 79 7.46 -21.38 -7.08
C TYR A 79 6.70 -20.28 -6.35
N LEU A 80 5.48 -19.96 -6.81
CA LEU A 80 4.64 -18.94 -6.17
C LEU A 80 4.18 -19.38 -4.77
N THR A 81 3.78 -20.64 -4.59
CA THR A 81 3.38 -21.17 -3.28
C THR A 81 4.52 -21.12 -2.27
N GLU A 82 5.72 -21.59 -2.63
CA GLU A 82 6.91 -21.54 -1.76
C GLU A 82 7.30 -20.11 -1.39
N MET A 83 7.18 -19.18 -2.33
CA MET A 83 7.39 -17.74 -2.06
C MET A 83 6.38 -17.20 -1.06
N LEU A 84 5.10 -17.48 -1.24
CA LEU A 84 4.03 -17.05 -0.33
C LEU A 84 4.19 -17.67 1.06
N ASP A 85 4.54 -18.97 1.16
CA ASP A 85 4.82 -19.67 2.43
C ASP A 85 5.97 -19.00 3.20
N ASN A 86 7.03 -18.60 2.49
CA ASN A 86 8.15 -17.91 3.10
C ASN A 86 7.82 -16.48 3.55
N LEU A 87 6.94 -15.78 2.82
CA LEU A 87 6.45 -14.45 3.19
C LEU A 87 5.44 -14.52 4.34
N GLU A 88 4.61 -15.56 4.40
CA GLU A 88 3.68 -15.82 5.52
C GLU A 88 4.42 -15.97 6.86
N LYS A 89 5.55 -16.71 6.87
CA LYS A 89 6.39 -16.92 8.06
C LYS A 89 6.86 -15.62 8.72
N VAL A 90 6.90 -14.52 7.96
CA VAL A 90 7.28 -13.20 8.47
C VAL A 90 6.10 -12.22 8.50
N ASN A 91 4.88 -12.74 8.54
CA ASN A 91 3.67 -11.94 8.69
C ASN A 91 3.50 -10.86 7.59
N VAL A 92 3.93 -11.12 6.35
CA VAL A 92 3.53 -10.34 5.17
C VAL A 92 2.02 -10.51 5.00
N ASN A 93 1.30 -9.43 4.71
CA ASN A 93 -0.15 -9.42 4.65
C ASN A 93 -0.74 -8.82 3.37
N ALA A 94 0.11 -8.47 2.40
CA ALA A 94 -0.32 -8.01 1.08
C ALA A 94 0.67 -8.41 -0.01
N ILE A 95 0.15 -8.83 -1.17
CA ILE A 95 0.91 -9.13 -2.38
C ILE A 95 0.42 -8.23 -3.51
N LEU A 96 1.35 -7.52 -4.15
CA LEU A 96 1.10 -6.74 -5.34
C LEU A 96 1.59 -7.55 -6.55
N PHE A 97 0.67 -8.24 -7.21
CA PHE A 97 0.97 -9.17 -8.29
C PHE A 97 0.77 -8.50 -9.66
N GLN A 98 1.82 -8.45 -10.48
CA GLN A 98 1.76 -7.84 -11.80
C GLN A 98 0.95 -8.72 -12.76
N VAL A 99 -0.22 -8.23 -13.15
CA VAL A 99 -1.18 -8.95 -13.99
C VAL A 99 -1.34 -8.38 -15.39
N ARG A 100 -0.81 -7.17 -15.65
CA ARG A 100 -0.81 -6.52 -16.98
C ARG A 100 0.53 -5.83 -17.21
N VAL A 101 1.27 -6.25 -18.22
CA VAL A 101 2.66 -5.84 -18.46
C VAL A 101 2.84 -5.02 -19.73
N GLU A 102 2.36 -5.52 -20.87
CA GLU A 102 2.55 -4.98 -22.23
C GLU A 102 1.20 -4.86 -22.98
N GLY A 103 0.14 -4.36 -22.33
CA GLY A 103 -1.21 -4.38 -22.88
C GLY A 103 -1.69 -5.82 -23.11
N ASP A 104 -1.29 -6.71 -22.21
CA ASP A 104 -1.55 -8.14 -22.22
C ASP A 104 -1.86 -8.64 -20.81
N ALA A 105 -2.39 -9.85 -20.67
CA ALA A 105 -2.96 -10.34 -19.43
C ALA A 105 -2.24 -11.57 -18.87
N LEU A 106 -1.99 -11.59 -17.55
CA LEU A 106 -1.61 -12.78 -16.79
C LEU A 106 -2.85 -13.44 -16.14
N TYR A 107 -3.98 -13.33 -16.80
CA TYR A 107 -5.26 -13.90 -16.39
C TYR A 107 -6.11 -14.19 -17.64
N SER A 108 -7.14 -15.00 -17.53
CA SER A 108 -8.06 -15.25 -18.64
C SER A 108 -8.81 -13.95 -18.99
N SER A 109 -8.53 -13.32 -20.13
CA SER A 109 -9.14 -12.06 -20.57
C SER A 109 -9.73 -12.20 -21.96
N ASP A 110 -10.94 -11.65 -22.16
CA ASP A 110 -11.57 -11.50 -23.48
C ASP A 110 -11.21 -10.16 -24.15
N ILE A 111 -10.41 -9.31 -23.47
CA ILE A 111 -10.11 -7.94 -23.90
C ILE A 111 -8.69 -7.83 -24.45
N GLU A 112 -7.71 -8.41 -23.75
CA GLU A 112 -6.29 -8.37 -24.07
C GLU A 112 -5.73 -9.79 -24.21
N PRO A 113 -4.71 -10.02 -25.08
CA PRO A 113 -4.12 -11.35 -25.27
C PRO A 113 -3.38 -11.83 -24.01
N TRP A 114 -3.16 -13.13 -23.91
CA TRP A 114 -2.28 -13.71 -22.90
C TRP A 114 -0.87 -13.14 -23.00
N SER A 115 -0.28 -12.85 -21.84
CA SER A 115 1.07 -12.30 -21.78
C SER A 115 2.14 -13.31 -22.19
N ARG A 116 3.12 -12.84 -22.97
CA ARG A 116 4.30 -13.64 -23.32
C ARG A 116 5.15 -14.02 -22.10
N PHE A 117 5.03 -13.33 -21.00
CA PHE A 117 5.77 -13.62 -19.77
C PHE A 117 5.33 -14.92 -19.09
N LEU A 118 4.21 -15.51 -19.54
CA LEU A 118 3.76 -16.83 -19.09
C LEU A 118 4.33 -17.98 -19.96
N THR A 119 4.28 -17.81 -21.28
CA THR A 119 4.53 -18.92 -22.22
C THR A 119 5.67 -18.64 -23.20
N GLY A 120 6.29 -17.47 -23.11
CA GLY A 120 7.26 -16.98 -24.08
C GLY A 120 6.65 -16.40 -25.37
N VAL A 121 5.33 -16.61 -25.61
CA VAL A 121 4.64 -16.13 -26.82
C VAL A 121 3.35 -15.43 -26.42
N GLN A 122 3.19 -14.15 -26.80
CA GLN A 122 1.97 -13.39 -26.54
C GLN A 122 0.77 -14.01 -27.30
N GLY A 123 -0.38 -14.07 -26.66
CA GLY A 123 -1.61 -14.70 -27.18
C GLY A 123 -1.71 -16.20 -26.90
N ARG A 124 -0.61 -16.88 -26.54
CA ARG A 124 -0.65 -18.30 -26.17
C ARG A 124 -1.14 -18.48 -24.75
N SER A 125 -2.27 -19.19 -24.57
CA SER A 125 -2.80 -19.56 -23.26
C SER A 125 -1.83 -20.48 -22.51
N PRO A 126 -1.59 -20.27 -21.20
CA PRO A 126 -0.85 -21.19 -20.36
C PRO A 126 -1.67 -22.43 -19.94
N GLY A 127 -2.99 -22.48 -20.24
CA GLY A 127 -3.89 -23.56 -19.86
C GLY A 127 -4.51 -23.42 -18.45
N TRP A 128 -4.14 -22.39 -17.71
CA TRP A 128 -4.63 -22.09 -16.36
C TRP A 128 -4.68 -20.58 -16.12
N ASP A 129 -5.28 -20.15 -14.99
CA ASP A 129 -5.45 -18.73 -14.65
C ASP A 129 -4.55 -18.34 -13.46
N PRO A 130 -3.41 -17.65 -13.72
CA PRO A 130 -2.49 -17.21 -12.67
C PRO A 130 -3.12 -16.26 -11.66
N LEU A 131 -3.97 -15.33 -12.07
CA LEU A 131 -4.60 -14.39 -11.13
C LEU A 131 -5.60 -15.08 -10.21
N ALA A 132 -6.44 -15.96 -10.75
CA ALA A 132 -7.37 -16.76 -9.93
C ALA A 132 -6.63 -17.62 -8.90
N PHE A 133 -5.51 -18.25 -9.32
CA PHE A 133 -4.64 -19.00 -8.42
C PHE A 133 -4.05 -18.11 -7.32
N MET A 134 -3.48 -16.96 -7.66
CA MET A 134 -2.85 -16.06 -6.70
C MET A 134 -3.85 -15.46 -5.71
N VAL A 135 -5.06 -15.10 -6.14
CA VAL A 135 -6.14 -14.67 -5.23
C VAL A 135 -6.41 -15.75 -4.19
N SER A 136 -6.61 -17.00 -4.66
CA SER A 136 -6.88 -18.12 -3.75
C SER A 136 -5.74 -18.39 -2.78
N GLU A 137 -4.48 -18.40 -3.26
CA GLU A 137 -3.32 -18.70 -2.42
C GLU A 137 -3.00 -17.57 -1.43
N CYS A 138 -3.20 -16.31 -1.81
CA CYS A 138 -3.07 -15.17 -0.90
C CYS A 138 -4.14 -15.19 0.19
N HIS A 139 -5.40 -15.39 -0.16
CA HIS A 139 -6.51 -15.42 0.81
C HIS A 139 -6.38 -16.59 1.80
N LYS A 140 -5.94 -17.77 1.37
CA LYS A 140 -5.63 -18.90 2.27
C LYS A 140 -4.62 -18.53 3.37
N ARG A 141 -3.70 -17.60 3.09
CA ARG A 141 -2.66 -17.09 4.01
C ARG A 141 -3.03 -15.77 4.67
N ASN A 142 -4.28 -15.32 4.54
CA ASN A 142 -4.77 -14.04 5.04
C ASN A 142 -4.01 -12.81 4.48
N MET A 143 -3.44 -12.94 3.29
CA MET A 143 -2.83 -11.86 2.54
C MET A 143 -3.88 -11.22 1.62
N GLU A 144 -3.87 -9.89 1.51
CA GLU A 144 -4.59 -9.21 0.44
C GLU A 144 -3.86 -9.39 -0.89
N LEU A 145 -4.60 -9.53 -1.98
CA LEU A 145 -4.06 -9.48 -3.33
C LEU A 145 -4.43 -8.17 -4.02
N HIS A 146 -3.40 -7.41 -4.40
CA HIS A 146 -3.55 -6.21 -5.22
C HIS A 146 -3.10 -6.52 -6.65
N ALA A 147 -4.02 -6.39 -7.61
CA ALA A 147 -3.71 -6.58 -9.02
C ALA A 147 -2.91 -5.37 -9.53
N TRP A 148 -1.63 -5.58 -9.84
CA TRP A 148 -0.76 -4.54 -10.36
C TRP A 148 -0.80 -4.52 -11.88
N ILE A 149 -1.15 -3.37 -12.44
CA ILE A 149 -1.18 -3.11 -13.87
C ILE A 149 -0.19 -2.00 -14.24
N ASN A 150 0.48 -2.15 -15.38
CA ASN A 150 1.10 -1.02 -16.06
C ASN A 150 0.09 -0.46 -17.08
N PRO A 151 -0.35 0.81 -16.96
CA PRO A 151 -1.44 1.31 -17.79
C PRO A 151 -1.04 1.58 -19.25
N TYR A 152 0.18 2.07 -19.50
CA TYR A 152 0.51 2.64 -20.80
C TYR A 152 1.52 1.82 -21.65
N ARG A 153 2.32 0.96 -21.05
CA ARG A 153 3.28 0.17 -21.81
C ARG A 153 2.56 -0.89 -22.65
N ALA A 154 2.83 -0.90 -23.96
CA ALA A 154 2.27 -1.85 -24.92
C ALA A 154 3.30 -2.83 -25.48
N ARG A 155 4.60 -2.46 -25.47
CA ARG A 155 5.69 -3.31 -25.92
C ARG A 155 7.01 -2.82 -25.34
N THR A 156 7.83 -3.73 -24.83
CA THR A 156 9.22 -3.45 -24.46
C THR A 156 10.17 -3.71 -25.65
N LYS A 157 11.43 -3.26 -25.54
CA LYS A 157 12.47 -3.48 -26.57
C LYS A 157 12.71 -4.97 -26.89
N GLY A 158 12.43 -5.88 -25.94
CA GLY A 158 12.65 -7.32 -26.10
C GLY A 158 11.53 -8.07 -26.82
N THR A 159 10.39 -7.43 -27.09
CA THR A 159 9.20 -8.08 -27.65
C THR A 159 9.35 -8.21 -29.16
N LYS A 160 9.55 -9.44 -29.64
CA LYS A 160 9.73 -9.75 -31.06
C LYS A 160 8.44 -10.01 -31.83
N PHE A 161 7.39 -10.42 -31.10
CA PHE A 161 6.10 -10.79 -31.68
C PHE A 161 4.99 -10.15 -30.87
N VAL A 162 4.01 -9.57 -31.55
CA VAL A 162 2.78 -9.01 -30.97
C VAL A 162 1.59 -9.79 -31.53
N ALA A 163 0.74 -10.29 -30.66
CA ALA A 163 -0.43 -11.07 -31.05
C ALA A 163 -1.41 -10.26 -31.91
N PRO A 164 -2.10 -10.86 -32.90
CA PRO A 164 -3.08 -10.15 -33.73
C PRO A 164 -4.22 -9.51 -32.93
N GLU A 165 -4.54 -10.06 -31.76
CA GLU A 165 -5.57 -9.58 -30.84
C GLU A 165 -5.14 -8.36 -30.04
N HIS A 166 -3.84 -8.05 -30.01
CA HIS A 166 -3.31 -6.92 -29.26
C HIS A 166 -3.80 -5.58 -29.82
N GLN A 167 -4.11 -4.63 -28.93
CA GLN A 167 -4.68 -3.33 -29.33
C GLN A 167 -3.80 -2.55 -30.30
N SER A 168 -2.48 -2.68 -30.20
CA SER A 168 -1.56 -1.99 -31.12
C SER A 168 -1.60 -2.53 -32.56
N VAL A 169 -2.08 -3.76 -32.76
CA VAL A 169 -2.34 -4.32 -34.09
C VAL A 169 -3.71 -3.91 -34.58
N ARG A 170 -4.72 -3.87 -33.70
CA ARG A 170 -6.11 -3.54 -34.06
C ARG A 170 -6.33 -2.04 -34.28
N LYS A 171 -5.61 -1.18 -33.57
CA LYS A 171 -5.74 0.28 -33.57
C LYS A 171 -4.38 0.95 -33.45
N PRO A 172 -3.48 0.78 -34.44
CA PRO A 172 -2.10 1.27 -34.34
C PRO A 172 -2.01 2.79 -34.15
N GLU A 173 -3.00 3.54 -34.62
CA GLU A 173 -3.09 4.99 -34.47
C GLU A 173 -3.22 5.48 -33.01
N ASN A 174 -3.57 4.58 -32.10
CA ASN A 174 -3.69 4.87 -30.65
C ASN A 174 -2.37 4.79 -29.91
N PHE A 175 -1.27 4.45 -30.59
CA PHE A 175 0.02 4.16 -29.96
C PHE A 175 1.09 5.12 -30.40
N VAL A 176 2.10 5.27 -29.55
CA VAL A 176 3.29 6.07 -29.79
C VAL A 176 4.52 5.19 -29.58
N GLU A 177 5.40 5.14 -30.57
CA GLU A 177 6.70 4.50 -30.42
C GLU A 177 7.72 5.49 -29.87
N PHE A 178 8.44 5.09 -28.82
CA PHE A 178 9.48 5.88 -28.21
C PHE A 178 10.63 4.99 -27.78
N GLU A 179 11.81 5.27 -28.27
CA GLU A 179 13.06 4.56 -27.94
C GLU A 179 12.95 3.03 -28.08
N GLY A 180 12.27 2.56 -29.14
CA GLY A 180 12.09 1.13 -29.44
C GLY A 180 11.10 0.41 -28.53
N GLN A 181 10.34 1.14 -27.75
CA GLN A 181 9.19 0.67 -26.97
C GLN A 181 7.90 1.27 -27.53
N LEU A 182 6.77 0.63 -27.29
CA LEU A 182 5.46 1.11 -27.72
C LEU A 182 4.58 1.40 -26.51
N TYR A 183 3.90 2.53 -26.56
CA TYR A 183 3.03 3.02 -25.49
C TYR A 183 1.62 3.34 -25.99
N PHE A 184 0.62 3.00 -25.20
CA PHE A 184 -0.70 3.61 -25.34
C PHE A 184 -0.54 5.13 -25.20
N ASN A 185 -1.00 5.90 -26.16
CA ASN A 185 -0.93 7.36 -26.07
C ASN A 185 -1.80 7.88 -24.93
N PRO A 186 -1.23 8.52 -23.88
CA PRO A 186 -2.00 8.99 -22.73
C PRO A 186 -3.03 10.07 -23.06
N ALA A 187 -2.80 10.83 -24.14
CA ALA A 187 -3.67 11.90 -24.57
C ALA A 187 -5.04 11.42 -25.13
N LEU A 188 -5.14 10.13 -25.51
CA LEU A 188 -6.33 9.63 -26.18
C LEU A 188 -7.36 9.09 -25.19
N GLN A 189 -8.59 9.64 -25.23
CA GLN A 189 -9.71 9.14 -24.44
C GLN A 189 -10.00 7.67 -24.70
N SER A 190 -9.91 7.21 -25.96
CA SER A 190 -10.10 5.80 -26.34
C SER A 190 -9.17 4.83 -25.61
N ASN A 191 -7.95 5.27 -25.29
CA ASN A 191 -7.00 4.47 -24.51
C ASN A 191 -7.36 4.45 -23.03
N ARG A 192 -7.78 5.57 -22.46
CA ARG A 192 -8.27 5.62 -21.09
C ARG A 192 -9.51 4.74 -20.91
N ASP A 193 -10.46 4.80 -21.86
CA ASP A 193 -11.65 3.95 -21.86
C ASP A 193 -11.29 2.44 -21.94
N HIS A 194 -10.31 2.10 -22.79
CA HIS A 194 -9.82 0.73 -22.90
C HIS A 194 -9.21 0.23 -21.57
N ILE A 195 -8.37 1.04 -20.93
CA ILE A 195 -7.75 0.69 -19.64
C ILE A 195 -8.83 0.55 -18.56
N CYS A 196 -9.81 1.44 -18.50
CA CYS A 196 -10.95 1.34 -17.58
C CYS A 196 -11.77 0.06 -17.83
N LYS A 197 -11.96 -0.34 -19.09
CA LYS A 197 -12.63 -1.59 -19.44
C LYS A 197 -11.86 -2.81 -18.96
N VAL A 198 -10.53 -2.83 -19.11
CA VAL A 198 -9.65 -3.88 -18.57
C VAL A 198 -9.77 -3.96 -17.05
N VAL A 199 -9.73 -2.83 -16.36
CA VAL A 199 -9.87 -2.76 -14.90
C VAL A 199 -11.26 -3.23 -14.45
N THR A 200 -12.33 -2.84 -15.15
CA THR A 200 -13.70 -3.34 -14.90
C THR A 200 -13.75 -4.86 -14.99
N ASP A 201 -13.14 -5.46 -16.02
CA ASP A 201 -13.08 -6.90 -16.22
C ASP A 201 -12.36 -7.61 -15.05
N ILE A 202 -11.18 -7.12 -14.66
CA ILE A 202 -10.42 -7.67 -13.52
C ILE A 202 -11.26 -7.60 -12.24
N ILE A 203 -11.75 -6.43 -11.88
CA ILE A 203 -12.47 -6.23 -10.62
C ILE A 203 -13.77 -7.05 -10.58
N THR A 204 -14.49 -7.14 -11.69
CA THR A 204 -15.76 -7.88 -11.73
C THR A 204 -15.55 -9.37 -11.52
N ARG A 205 -14.55 -9.96 -12.18
CA ARG A 205 -14.36 -11.42 -12.22
C ARG A 205 -13.52 -11.99 -11.08
N TYR A 206 -12.61 -11.18 -10.53
CA TYR A 206 -11.71 -11.66 -9.47
C TYR A 206 -12.01 -10.98 -8.14
N ASP A 207 -11.82 -11.71 -7.06
CA ASP A 207 -11.96 -11.18 -5.69
C ASP A 207 -10.66 -10.56 -5.21
N ILE A 208 -10.18 -9.56 -5.96
CA ILE A 208 -8.99 -8.79 -5.58
C ILE A 208 -9.34 -7.79 -4.47
N ASP A 209 -8.37 -7.51 -3.60
CA ASP A 209 -8.50 -6.54 -2.49
C ASP A 209 -8.04 -5.14 -2.88
N GLY A 210 -7.21 -5.04 -3.92
CA GLY A 210 -6.71 -3.77 -4.44
C GLY A 210 -6.38 -3.79 -5.92
N LEU A 211 -6.45 -2.61 -6.53
CA LEU A 211 -5.88 -2.28 -7.83
C LEU A 211 -4.63 -1.44 -7.58
N HIS A 212 -3.53 -1.71 -8.27
CA HIS A 212 -2.27 -1.02 -8.10
C HIS A 212 -1.66 -0.59 -9.43
N ILE A 213 -1.12 0.62 -9.49
CA ILE A 213 -0.37 1.15 -10.62
C ILE A 213 1.05 1.51 -10.17
N ASP A 214 2.04 1.23 -11.03
CA ASP A 214 3.44 1.62 -10.83
C ASP A 214 3.72 3.09 -11.23
N ASP A 215 4.97 3.42 -11.50
CA ASP A 215 5.44 4.76 -11.83
C ASP A 215 5.58 5.02 -13.35
N TYR A 216 5.19 4.06 -14.20
CA TYR A 216 5.30 4.19 -15.66
C TYR A 216 4.08 4.90 -16.25
N PHE A 217 4.03 6.22 -16.11
CA PHE A 217 3.03 7.08 -16.75
C PHE A 217 3.50 7.51 -18.15
N TYR A 218 4.12 8.68 -18.32
CA TYR A 218 4.94 8.92 -19.49
C TYR A 218 6.26 8.14 -19.38
N PRO A 219 6.92 7.81 -20.51
CA PRO A 219 8.19 7.09 -20.48
C PRO A 219 9.26 7.83 -19.68
N TYR A 220 10.21 7.08 -19.14
CA TYR A 220 11.42 7.67 -18.58
C TYR A 220 12.14 8.50 -19.63
N PRO A 221 12.59 9.71 -19.27
CA PRO A 221 13.24 10.61 -20.22
C PRO A 221 14.53 10.00 -20.76
N VAL A 222 14.77 10.19 -22.05
CA VAL A 222 16.02 9.84 -22.70
C VAL A 222 16.68 11.13 -23.17
N LYS A 223 17.95 11.32 -22.79
CA LYS A 223 18.66 12.57 -23.09
C LYS A 223 18.68 12.85 -24.59
N GLY A 224 18.16 14.00 -24.98
CA GLY A 224 18.14 14.48 -26.36
C GLY A 224 17.00 13.91 -27.21
N THR A 225 16.08 13.16 -26.61
CA THR A 225 14.91 12.60 -27.30
C THR A 225 13.62 13.04 -26.57
N GLU A 226 12.69 13.64 -27.29
CA GLU A 226 11.36 13.99 -26.79
C GLU A 226 10.36 12.88 -27.13
N PHE A 227 9.38 12.68 -26.23
CA PHE A 227 8.26 11.80 -26.53
C PHE A 227 7.42 12.41 -27.65
N PRO A 228 7.15 11.70 -28.77
CA PRO A 228 6.59 12.29 -29.98
C PRO A 228 5.07 12.47 -29.91
N ASP A 229 4.62 13.38 -29.08
CA ASP A 229 3.21 13.73 -28.87
C ASP A 229 2.84 15.13 -29.39
N ASP A 230 3.70 15.79 -30.23
CA ASP A 230 3.53 17.15 -30.74
C ASP A 230 2.15 17.38 -31.36
N LYS A 231 1.73 16.48 -32.24
CA LYS A 231 0.43 16.57 -32.92
C LYS A 231 -0.74 16.74 -31.95
N TRP A 232 -0.76 15.96 -30.86
CA TRP A 232 -1.86 16.00 -29.90
C TRP A 232 -1.75 17.19 -28.95
N PHE A 233 -0.51 17.58 -28.62
CA PHE A 233 -0.26 18.78 -27.84
C PHE A 233 -0.73 20.05 -28.58
N GLU A 234 -0.36 20.21 -29.85
CA GLU A 234 -0.81 21.32 -30.71
C GLU A 234 -2.35 21.39 -30.83
N MET A 235 -2.98 20.22 -31.01
CA MET A 235 -4.44 20.12 -31.08
C MET A 235 -5.15 20.47 -29.75
N SER A 236 -4.45 20.32 -28.61
CA SER A 236 -5.03 20.62 -27.30
C SER A 236 -5.21 22.11 -27.04
N GLY A 237 -4.43 22.97 -27.70
CA GLY A 237 -4.39 24.40 -27.44
C GLY A 237 -3.80 24.80 -26.08
N CYS A 238 -3.24 23.86 -25.33
CA CYS A 238 -2.60 24.13 -24.05
C CYS A 238 -1.27 24.90 -24.23
N ALA A 239 -0.97 25.80 -23.30
CA ALA A 239 0.25 26.61 -23.37
C ALA A 239 1.50 25.87 -22.88
N ASP A 240 1.35 25.02 -21.88
CA ASP A 240 2.44 24.22 -21.27
C ASP A 240 2.26 22.73 -21.53
N ARG A 241 3.30 22.10 -22.08
CA ARG A 241 3.27 20.66 -22.44
C ARG A 241 3.30 19.77 -21.20
N GLY A 242 4.03 20.14 -20.16
CA GLY A 242 4.10 19.39 -18.92
C GLY A 242 2.75 19.36 -18.20
N ASP A 243 2.07 20.52 -18.12
CA ASP A 243 0.73 20.61 -17.55
C ASP A 243 -0.28 19.77 -18.36
N TRP A 244 -0.24 19.86 -19.70
CA TRP A 244 -1.10 19.05 -20.55
C TRP A 244 -0.85 17.53 -20.37
N ARG A 245 0.41 17.09 -20.29
CA ARG A 245 0.75 15.68 -20.03
C ARG A 245 0.25 15.21 -18.68
N ARG A 246 0.44 16.02 -17.62
CA ARG A 246 -0.08 15.73 -16.28
C ARG A 246 -1.60 15.63 -16.27
N ASP A 247 -2.28 16.51 -16.98
CA ASP A 247 -3.74 16.48 -17.10
C ASP A 247 -4.24 15.20 -17.78
N ASN A 248 -3.56 14.74 -18.83
CA ASN A 248 -3.86 13.43 -19.45
C ASN A 248 -3.76 12.27 -18.47
N VAL A 249 -2.73 12.27 -17.62
CA VAL A 249 -2.56 11.24 -16.57
C VAL A 249 -3.61 11.41 -15.48
N ASN A 250 -3.88 12.64 -15.03
CA ASN A 250 -4.92 12.96 -14.05
C ASN A 250 -6.29 12.43 -14.49
N HIS A 251 -6.65 12.60 -15.76
CA HIS A 251 -7.88 12.06 -16.32
C HIS A 251 -7.96 10.53 -16.20
N LEU A 252 -6.87 9.79 -16.48
CA LEU A 252 -6.86 8.34 -16.30
C LEU A 252 -7.05 7.96 -14.82
N ILE A 253 -6.29 8.59 -13.92
CA ILE A 253 -6.38 8.28 -12.48
C ILE A 253 -7.79 8.54 -11.94
N TYR A 254 -8.39 9.67 -12.32
CA TYR A 254 -9.79 9.97 -11.96
C TYR A 254 -10.78 8.94 -12.52
N GLN A 255 -10.64 8.55 -13.80
CA GLN A 255 -11.52 7.55 -14.42
C GLN A 255 -11.35 6.17 -13.75
N LEU A 256 -10.14 5.78 -13.41
CA LEU A 256 -9.87 4.53 -12.67
C LEU A 256 -10.47 4.56 -11.26
N HIS A 257 -10.30 5.67 -10.54
CA HIS A 257 -10.97 5.88 -9.25
C HIS A 257 -12.48 5.66 -9.36
N ARG A 258 -13.11 6.33 -10.34
CA ARG A 258 -14.56 6.18 -10.60
C ARG A 258 -14.93 4.74 -10.91
N THR A 259 -14.19 4.10 -11.82
CA THR A 259 -14.42 2.71 -12.23
C THR A 259 -14.37 1.76 -11.03
N VAL A 260 -13.35 1.88 -10.17
CA VAL A 260 -13.24 1.05 -8.97
C VAL A 260 -14.42 1.26 -8.03
N ARG A 261 -14.78 2.52 -7.75
CA ARG A 261 -15.91 2.85 -6.84
C ARG A 261 -17.26 2.37 -7.36
N GLU A 262 -17.47 2.41 -8.66
CA GLU A 262 -18.72 1.98 -9.30
C GLU A 262 -18.85 0.45 -9.35
N VAL A 263 -17.76 -0.29 -9.54
CA VAL A 263 -17.79 -1.77 -9.71
C VAL A 263 -17.75 -2.49 -8.36
N LYS A 264 -16.70 -2.24 -7.56
CA LYS A 264 -16.53 -2.81 -6.20
C LYS A 264 -15.91 -1.75 -5.27
N PRO A 265 -16.72 -0.97 -4.56
CA PRO A 265 -16.26 0.18 -3.78
C PRO A 265 -15.28 -0.17 -2.66
N TRP A 266 -15.21 -1.41 -2.21
CA TRP A 266 -14.26 -1.88 -1.20
C TRP A 266 -12.87 -2.22 -1.77
N VAL A 267 -12.69 -2.34 -3.08
CA VAL A 267 -11.38 -2.55 -3.69
C VAL A 267 -10.58 -1.26 -3.55
N LYS A 268 -9.39 -1.35 -2.97
CA LYS A 268 -8.51 -0.19 -2.78
C LYS A 268 -7.79 0.14 -4.08
N PHE A 269 -7.66 1.41 -4.41
CA PHE A 269 -6.89 1.86 -5.56
C PHE A 269 -5.63 2.60 -5.10
N GLY A 270 -4.46 2.09 -5.41
CA GLY A 270 -3.19 2.66 -4.98
C GLY A 270 -2.18 2.84 -6.09
N VAL A 271 -1.16 3.64 -5.78
CA VAL A 271 -0.08 3.99 -6.70
C VAL A 271 1.28 3.86 -6.03
N SER A 272 2.29 3.39 -6.78
CA SER A 272 3.70 3.42 -6.38
C SER A 272 4.49 4.35 -7.30
N PRO A 273 4.52 5.67 -7.00
CA PRO A 273 5.25 6.63 -7.81
C PRO A 273 6.76 6.48 -7.65
N PHE A 274 7.51 7.07 -8.59
CA PHE A 274 8.95 7.24 -8.43
C PHE A 274 9.29 7.95 -7.11
N GLY A 275 10.38 7.56 -6.45
CA GLY A 275 10.69 7.97 -5.08
C GLY A 275 10.96 9.45 -4.86
N ILE A 276 11.34 10.21 -5.90
CA ILE A 276 11.49 11.66 -5.86
C ILE A 276 10.27 12.29 -6.55
N TYR A 277 9.46 13.03 -5.81
CA TYR A 277 8.35 13.79 -6.40
C TYR A 277 8.87 14.99 -7.19
N ARG A 278 9.57 15.92 -6.51
CA ARG A 278 10.30 17.06 -7.08
C ARG A 278 11.53 17.39 -6.24
N ASN A 279 12.60 17.83 -6.89
CA ASN A 279 13.77 18.32 -6.20
C ASN A 279 13.53 19.75 -5.67
N GLU A 280 14.17 20.12 -4.56
CA GLU A 280 14.14 21.49 -4.00
C GLU A 280 14.53 22.57 -5.02
N LYS A 281 15.45 22.25 -5.95
CA LYS A 281 15.85 23.17 -7.03
C LYS A 281 14.73 23.43 -8.07
N SER A 282 13.81 22.49 -8.25
CA SER A 282 12.68 22.61 -9.19
C SER A 282 11.44 23.20 -8.52
N TRP A 283 11.33 23.04 -7.20
CA TRP A 283 10.17 23.49 -6.42
C TRP A 283 10.60 23.74 -4.96
N GLU A 284 10.29 24.91 -4.40
CA GLU A 284 10.72 25.33 -3.06
C GLU A 284 10.33 24.36 -1.92
N TYR A 285 9.27 23.55 -2.11
CA TYR A 285 8.83 22.51 -1.17
C TYR A 285 9.32 21.10 -1.56
N GLY A 286 10.18 21.00 -2.58
CA GLY A 286 10.77 19.75 -3.04
C GLY A 286 11.74 19.14 -2.02
N SER A 287 12.07 17.87 -2.20
CA SER A 287 13.09 17.19 -1.38
C SER A 287 14.50 17.66 -1.72
N LYS A 288 15.40 17.55 -0.76
CA LYS A 288 16.84 17.85 -0.95
C LYS A 288 17.53 16.75 -1.74
N THR A 289 17.06 16.56 -2.95
CA THR A 289 17.51 15.53 -3.89
C THR A 289 18.00 16.15 -5.19
N ASN A 290 18.63 15.32 -6.02
CA ASN A 290 19.12 15.72 -7.34
C ASN A 290 19.04 14.51 -8.31
N GLY A 291 17.83 14.05 -8.58
CA GLY A 291 17.55 12.92 -9.46
C GLY A 291 16.33 13.19 -10.35
N MET A 292 15.93 12.19 -11.14
CA MET A 292 14.72 12.22 -11.92
C MET A 292 13.50 12.48 -11.02
N GLN A 293 12.50 13.19 -11.53
CA GLN A 293 11.35 13.67 -10.78
C GLN A 293 10.04 13.08 -11.32
N CYS A 294 9.19 12.66 -10.41
CA CYS A 294 7.87 12.11 -10.75
C CYS A 294 6.99 13.15 -11.47
N TYR A 295 6.90 14.36 -10.92
CA TYR A 295 6.03 15.43 -11.42
C TYR A 295 6.50 16.00 -12.77
N ASP A 296 7.78 16.38 -12.86
CA ASP A 296 8.29 17.12 -14.01
C ASP A 296 8.65 16.18 -15.19
N GLU A 297 9.13 14.97 -14.92
CA GLU A 297 9.69 14.09 -15.94
C GLU A 297 8.77 12.91 -16.30
N LEU A 298 8.07 12.32 -15.30
CA LEU A 298 7.08 11.27 -15.54
C LEU A 298 5.66 11.82 -15.68
N ASN A 299 5.48 13.12 -15.53
CA ASN A 299 4.21 13.84 -15.64
C ASN A 299 3.11 13.24 -14.72
N ALA A 300 3.48 12.91 -13.48
CA ALA A 300 2.60 12.29 -12.49
C ALA A 300 2.43 13.20 -11.26
N ASP A 301 1.24 13.79 -11.11
CA ASP A 301 0.91 14.68 -10.00
C ASP A 301 0.27 13.90 -8.83
N VAL A 302 1.09 13.09 -8.18
CA VAL A 302 0.66 12.18 -7.12
C VAL A 302 0.09 12.91 -5.91
N LEU A 303 0.64 14.08 -5.55
CA LEU A 303 0.11 14.86 -4.43
C LEU A 303 -1.30 15.36 -4.72
N PHE A 304 -1.56 15.79 -5.95
CA PHE A 304 -2.91 16.16 -6.38
C PHE A 304 -3.89 14.98 -6.29
N TRP A 305 -3.47 13.77 -6.71
CA TRP A 305 -4.35 12.59 -6.62
C TRP A 305 -4.67 12.22 -5.17
N VAL A 306 -3.69 12.35 -4.26
CA VAL A 306 -3.88 12.14 -2.81
C VAL A 306 -4.84 13.19 -2.25
N GLU A 307 -4.63 14.47 -2.55
CA GLU A 307 -5.45 15.60 -2.09
C GLU A 307 -6.91 15.48 -2.57
N GLN A 308 -7.09 15.13 -3.85
CA GLN A 308 -8.43 14.90 -4.43
C GLN A 308 -9.08 13.60 -3.94
N GLY A 309 -8.36 12.74 -3.23
CA GLY A 309 -8.88 11.45 -2.76
C GLY A 309 -9.09 10.42 -3.87
N TRP A 310 -8.40 10.55 -5.00
CA TRP A 310 -8.52 9.63 -6.13
C TRP A 310 -7.74 8.35 -5.94
N VAL A 311 -6.74 8.34 -5.06
CA VAL A 311 -6.02 7.15 -4.65
C VAL A 311 -6.25 6.85 -3.17
N ASP A 312 -6.29 5.57 -2.80
CA ASP A 312 -6.55 5.11 -1.46
C ASP A 312 -5.28 4.85 -0.65
N TYR A 313 -4.14 4.70 -1.30
CA TYR A 313 -2.82 4.62 -0.67
C TYR A 313 -1.71 5.00 -1.65
N CYS A 314 -0.58 5.40 -1.11
CA CYS A 314 0.62 5.75 -1.86
C CYS A 314 1.81 4.93 -1.36
N ILE A 315 2.62 4.36 -2.30
CA ILE A 315 3.83 3.59 -2.00
C ILE A 315 4.99 4.17 -2.82
N PRO A 316 5.58 5.33 -2.46
CA PRO A 316 6.73 5.86 -3.19
C PRO A 316 7.89 4.88 -3.18
N GLN A 317 8.55 4.69 -4.32
CA GLN A 317 9.66 3.77 -4.54
C GLN A 317 10.97 4.37 -4.02
N VAL A 318 11.16 4.39 -2.69
CA VAL A 318 12.36 4.93 -2.03
C VAL A 318 13.44 3.85 -1.97
N TYR A 319 14.02 3.53 -3.13
CA TYR A 319 14.90 2.37 -3.31
C TYR A 319 16.38 2.61 -2.97
N TRP A 320 16.76 3.83 -2.63
CA TRP A 320 18.15 4.18 -2.32
C TRP A 320 18.56 3.82 -0.88
N GLU A 321 19.86 3.85 -0.62
CA GLU A 321 20.42 3.73 0.71
C GLU A 321 20.34 5.03 1.52
N ILE A 322 20.44 4.94 2.82
CA ILE A 322 20.64 6.08 3.71
C ILE A 322 22.02 6.67 3.40
N GLY A 323 22.08 7.98 3.22
CA GLY A 323 23.29 8.70 2.83
C GLY A 323 23.58 8.71 1.32
N HIS A 324 22.64 8.26 0.47
CA HIS A 324 22.80 8.37 -0.98
C HIS A 324 22.83 9.83 -1.43
N LYS A 325 23.89 10.24 -2.14
CA LYS A 325 24.18 11.67 -2.44
C LYS A 325 23.08 12.40 -3.22
N ALA A 326 22.39 11.70 -4.11
CA ALA A 326 21.37 12.31 -4.98
C ALA A 326 19.94 12.06 -4.51
N ALA A 327 19.72 11.06 -3.65
CA ALA A 327 18.39 10.63 -3.23
C ALA A 327 18.49 9.89 -1.88
N ASP A 328 18.82 10.64 -0.81
CA ASP A 328 18.96 10.06 0.52
C ASP A 328 17.62 9.50 1.00
N TYR A 329 17.64 8.24 1.46
CA TYR A 329 16.47 7.55 1.98
C TYR A 329 15.81 8.29 3.15
N GLU A 330 16.61 8.80 4.11
CA GLU A 330 16.10 9.52 5.28
C GLU A 330 15.39 10.82 4.87
N GLU A 331 15.99 11.60 3.96
CA GLU A 331 15.37 12.79 3.38
C GLU A 331 14.03 12.46 2.72
N LEU A 332 14.01 11.42 1.87
CA LEU A 332 12.81 11.06 1.11
C LEU A 332 11.68 10.53 2.01
N VAL A 333 11.99 9.69 2.99
CA VAL A 333 11.00 9.18 3.95
C VAL A 333 10.36 10.34 4.73
N GLY A 334 11.15 11.27 5.26
CA GLY A 334 10.65 12.46 5.95
C GLY A 334 9.86 13.37 5.03
N TRP A 335 10.31 13.55 3.78
CA TRP A 335 9.60 14.36 2.79
C TRP A 335 8.22 13.78 2.46
N TRP A 336 8.12 12.49 2.12
CA TRP A 336 6.84 11.83 1.83
C TRP A 336 5.91 11.82 3.05
N ALA A 337 6.43 11.57 4.24
CA ALA A 337 5.67 11.63 5.47
C ALA A 337 5.03 13.02 5.71
N LYS A 338 5.73 14.08 5.36
CA LYS A 338 5.23 15.45 5.49
C LYS A 338 4.14 15.80 4.47
N HIS A 339 4.17 15.22 3.28
CA HIS A 339 3.32 15.65 2.15
C HIS A 339 2.14 14.69 1.88
N VAL A 340 2.21 13.42 2.26
CA VAL A 340 1.10 12.46 2.13
C VAL A 340 0.49 12.21 3.51
N VAL A 341 -0.52 13.02 3.88
CA VAL A 341 -1.12 12.99 5.22
C VAL A 341 -2.57 12.50 5.24
N ASP A 342 -3.30 12.62 4.13
CA ASP A 342 -4.73 12.32 4.06
C ASP A 342 -5.03 10.89 3.58
N ARG A 343 -4.01 10.15 3.17
CA ARG A 343 -4.10 8.75 2.73
C ARG A 343 -2.99 7.91 3.35
N PRO A 344 -3.20 6.61 3.53
CA PRO A 344 -2.16 5.68 3.96
C PRO A 344 -0.90 5.81 3.10
N LEU A 345 0.23 6.03 3.76
CA LEU A 345 1.56 6.06 3.16
C LEU A 345 2.31 4.79 3.57
N TYR A 346 2.81 4.05 2.58
CA TYR A 346 3.70 2.92 2.76
C TYR A 346 5.01 3.21 2.03
N ILE A 347 6.13 2.73 2.53
CA ILE A 347 7.44 2.99 1.89
C ILE A 347 7.87 1.80 1.06
N GLY A 348 8.08 2.02 -0.24
CA GLY A 348 8.70 1.04 -1.13
C GLY A 348 10.18 0.89 -0.84
N GLN A 349 10.65 -0.34 -0.60
CA GLN A 349 12.03 -0.65 -0.25
C GLN A 349 12.64 -1.66 -1.21
N ASP A 350 13.83 -1.37 -1.69
CA ASP A 350 14.64 -2.34 -2.45
C ASP A 350 15.43 -3.22 -1.48
N VAL A 351 15.12 -4.52 -1.48
CA VAL A 351 15.76 -5.52 -0.61
C VAL A 351 17.23 -5.67 -0.94
N VAL A 352 17.57 -5.78 -2.22
CA VAL A 352 18.95 -5.99 -2.69
C VAL A 352 19.84 -4.81 -2.32
N ARG A 353 19.40 -3.60 -2.61
CA ARG A 353 20.15 -2.37 -2.26
C ARG A 353 20.29 -2.21 -0.75
N THR A 354 19.22 -2.52 0.00
CA THR A 354 19.24 -2.43 1.47
C THR A 354 20.28 -3.38 2.07
N VAL A 355 20.35 -4.62 1.62
CA VAL A 355 21.32 -5.62 2.10
C VAL A 355 22.75 -5.28 1.67
N ASN A 356 22.92 -4.71 0.48
CA ASN A 356 24.23 -4.30 -0.01
C ASN A 356 24.76 -3.04 0.68
N ALA A 357 23.89 -2.18 1.18
CA ALA A 357 24.26 -1.00 1.97
C ALA A 357 24.68 -1.41 3.38
N LYS A 358 25.99 -1.56 3.60
CA LYS A 358 26.56 -2.02 4.87
C LYS A 358 26.36 -1.00 5.99
N ASP A 359 26.06 -1.51 7.18
CA ASP A 359 25.95 -0.74 8.41
C ASP A 359 26.52 -1.57 9.57
N SER A 360 27.75 -1.25 9.98
CA SER A 360 28.45 -1.95 11.08
C SER A 360 27.82 -1.69 12.45
N THR A 361 26.93 -0.72 12.58
CA THR A 361 26.23 -0.41 13.85
C THR A 361 24.93 -1.19 13.97
N ALA A 362 24.39 -1.69 12.87
CA ALA A 362 23.16 -2.49 12.86
C ALA A 362 23.44 -3.97 13.17
N VAL A 363 22.54 -4.60 13.94
CA VAL A 363 22.64 -6.03 14.30
C VAL A 363 22.66 -6.93 13.04
N CYS A 364 21.92 -6.55 12.01
CA CYS A 364 21.87 -7.29 10.74
C CYS A 364 23.07 -6.97 9.80
N GLY A 365 23.97 -6.06 10.16
CA GLY A 365 25.15 -5.70 9.37
C GLY A 365 24.86 -4.89 8.10
N HIS A 366 23.62 -4.44 7.90
CA HIS A 366 23.17 -3.63 6.79
C HIS A 366 22.06 -2.66 7.20
N GLN A 367 21.64 -1.74 6.32
CA GLN A 367 20.77 -0.60 6.67
C GLN A 367 19.31 -0.95 6.96
N GLN A 368 18.88 -2.18 6.92
CA GLN A 368 17.49 -2.57 7.14
C GLN A 368 16.94 -2.07 8.47
N GLN A 369 17.66 -2.30 9.57
CA GLN A 369 17.25 -1.86 10.91
C GLN A 369 16.95 -0.37 10.93
N ARG A 370 17.91 0.46 10.51
CA ARG A 370 17.78 1.90 10.52
C ARG A 370 16.66 2.42 9.60
N LYS A 371 16.46 1.77 8.46
CA LYS A 371 15.33 2.10 7.56
C LYS A 371 13.97 1.89 8.24
N TYR A 372 13.80 0.79 8.98
CA TYR A 372 12.57 0.54 9.76
C TYR A 372 12.40 1.50 10.93
N GLU A 373 13.48 1.87 11.61
CA GLU A 373 13.47 2.88 12.67
C GLU A 373 13.00 4.24 12.14
N LEU A 374 13.54 4.69 11.01
CA LEU A 374 13.12 5.93 10.34
C LEU A 374 11.65 5.92 9.95
N GLN A 375 11.17 4.85 9.33
CA GLN A 375 9.75 4.75 8.96
C GLN A 375 8.84 4.78 10.18
N ARG A 376 9.19 4.06 11.25
CA ARG A 376 8.38 3.99 12.47
C ARG A 376 8.47 5.23 13.35
N ALA A 377 9.42 6.10 13.10
CA ALA A 377 9.47 7.43 13.72
C ALA A 377 8.39 8.37 13.15
N GLU A 378 7.94 8.14 11.92
CA GLU A 378 6.92 8.94 11.26
C GLU A 378 5.51 8.36 11.52
N SER A 379 4.67 9.13 12.18
CA SER A 379 3.36 8.65 12.68
C SER A 379 2.33 8.31 11.59
N ASN A 380 2.47 8.85 10.39
CA ASN A 380 1.58 8.63 9.25
C ASN A 380 2.09 7.58 8.27
N ILE A 381 3.31 7.07 8.44
CA ILE A 381 3.78 5.89 7.70
C ILE A 381 3.16 4.66 8.32
N SER A 382 2.34 3.96 7.54
CA SER A 382 1.55 2.82 8.00
C SER A 382 2.09 1.47 7.49
N GLY A 383 3.31 1.43 6.98
CA GLY A 383 3.97 0.19 6.56
C GLY A 383 4.95 0.32 5.41
N SER A 384 5.34 -0.82 4.86
CA SER A 384 6.30 -0.93 3.76
C SER A 384 5.91 -1.96 2.72
N CYS A 385 6.51 -1.85 1.54
CA CYS A 385 6.40 -2.82 0.46
C CYS A 385 7.78 -3.18 -0.08
N PHE A 386 8.05 -4.47 -0.28
CA PHE A 386 9.37 -4.97 -0.69
C PHE A 386 9.49 -5.09 -2.21
N TRP A 387 10.48 -4.47 -2.78
CA TRP A 387 11.01 -4.76 -4.09
C TRP A 387 12.29 -5.61 -3.95
N ASP A 388 12.27 -6.90 -4.26
CA ASP A 388 11.11 -7.67 -4.68
C ASP A 388 10.79 -8.81 -3.70
N ALA A 389 9.63 -9.41 -3.92
CA ALA A 389 9.13 -10.53 -3.12
C ALA A 389 10.10 -11.73 -3.11
N ALA A 390 10.70 -12.07 -4.25
CA ALA A 390 11.61 -13.20 -4.37
C ALA A 390 12.88 -13.00 -3.52
N SER A 391 13.48 -11.81 -3.56
CA SER A 391 14.66 -11.48 -2.75
C SER A 391 14.37 -11.57 -1.25
N ALA A 392 13.21 -11.09 -0.80
CA ALA A 392 12.77 -11.19 0.58
C ALA A 392 12.45 -12.65 0.97
N ALA A 393 11.67 -13.37 0.16
CA ALA A 393 11.29 -14.77 0.41
C ALA A 393 12.51 -15.71 0.46
N ASN A 394 13.52 -15.47 -0.37
CA ASN A 394 14.79 -16.21 -0.39
C ASN A 394 15.76 -15.79 0.72
N ASN A 395 15.34 -14.92 1.62
CA ASN A 395 16.12 -14.48 2.78
C ASN A 395 17.49 -13.87 2.40
N LEU A 396 17.53 -13.08 1.32
CA LEU A 396 18.77 -12.45 0.87
C LEU A 396 19.44 -11.68 2.04
N GLY A 397 20.68 -12.03 2.37
CA GLY A 397 21.44 -11.38 3.43
C GLY A 397 20.79 -11.44 4.83
N GLY A 398 19.88 -12.39 5.08
CA GLY A 398 19.16 -12.50 6.35
C GLY A 398 17.97 -11.51 6.48
N TYR A 399 17.56 -10.86 5.39
CA TYR A 399 16.53 -9.81 5.38
C TYR A 399 15.22 -10.29 6.01
N ARG A 400 14.74 -11.47 5.61
CA ARG A 400 13.49 -12.05 6.11
C ARG A 400 13.58 -12.41 7.60
N ASP A 401 14.63 -13.12 7.99
CA ASP A 401 14.79 -13.60 9.36
C ASP A 401 14.92 -12.44 10.34
N PHE A 402 15.62 -11.35 9.95
CA PHE A 402 15.68 -10.14 10.77
C PHE A 402 14.30 -9.51 11.01
N LEU A 403 13.39 -9.57 10.02
CA LEU A 403 12.01 -9.12 10.19
C LEU A 403 11.22 -10.04 11.14
N ALA A 404 11.36 -11.37 10.97
CA ALA A 404 10.66 -12.36 11.78
C ALA A 404 11.02 -12.24 13.27
N ASP A 405 12.29 -12.07 13.57
CA ASP A 405 12.79 -11.96 14.95
C ASP A 405 12.55 -10.55 15.54
N GLY A 406 12.39 -9.55 14.68
CA GLY A 406 12.29 -8.13 15.04
C GLY A 406 10.94 -7.52 14.72
N TYR A 407 10.92 -6.67 13.70
CA TYR A 407 9.80 -5.76 13.40
C TYR A 407 8.48 -6.45 13.04
N TYR A 408 8.52 -7.65 12.45
CA TYR A 408 7.34 -8.41 12.03
C TYR A 408 7.07 -9.64 12.89
N ARG A 409 7.63 -9.68 14.08
CA ARG A 409 7.50 -10.82 15.03
C ARG A 409 6.06 -11.25 15.29
N TYR A 410 5.14 -10.32 15.36
CA TYR A 410 3.72 -10.59 15.58
C TYR A 410 2.90 -10.27 14.32
N PRO A 411 1.77 -10.95 14.09
CA PRO A 411 0.85 -10.59 13.04
C PRO A 411 0.40 -9.14 13.15
N ALA A 412 0.09 -8.51 12.03
CA ALA A 412 -0.54 -7.20 11.99
C ALA A 412 -1.76 -7.22 11.07
N LEU A 413 -2.83 -6.55 11.51
CA LEU A 413 -3.97 -6.28 10.65
C LEU A 413 -3.58 -5.25 9.59
N MET A 414 -4.23 -5.28 8.45
CA MET A 414 -4.10 -4.24 7.45
C MET A 414 -4.57 -2.88 8.00
N PRO A 415 -4.01 -1.75 7.53
CA PRO A 415 -4.56 -0.43 7.79
C PRO A 415 -6.02 -0.33 7.34
N GLN A 416 -6.82 0.41 8.10
CA GLN A 416 -8.21 0.70 7.74
C GLN A 416 -8.29 1.73 6.61
N ALA A 417 -9.41 1.73 5.89
CA ALA A 417 -9.73 2.73 4.88
C ALA A 417 -11.02 3.52 5.26
N PRO A 418 -10.99 4.29 6.37
CA PRO A 418 -12.18 4.96 6.90
C PRO A 418 -12.73 6.06 5.96
N PHE A 419 -11.92 6.54 5.03
CA PHE A 419 -12.32 7.48 3.98
C PHE A 419 -13.19 6.83 2.88
N ILE A 420 -13.23 5.48 2.81
CA ILE A 420 -14.18 4.73 1.96
C ILE A 420 -15.43 4.39 2.76
N ASP A 421 -15.26 3.70 3.89
CA ASP A 421 -16.30 3.44 4.89
C ASP A 421 -15.66 3.20 6.27
N ALA A 422 -16.21 3.83 7.31
CA ALA A 422 -15.71 3.71 8.69
C ALA A 422 -16.61 2.86 9.59
N LYS A 423 -17.67 2.27 9.03
CA LYS A 423 -18.65 1.51 9.80
C LYS A 423 -18.14 0.10 10.10
N SER A 424 -18.04 -0.24 11.38
CA SER A 424 -17.61 -1.57 11.80
C SER A 424 -18.64 -2.66 11.47
N PRO A 425 -18.20 -3.87 11.10
CA PRO A 425 -19.08 -4.99 10.87
C PRO A 425 -19.80 -5.44 12.15
N ALA A 426 -20.84 -6.24 12.00
CA ALA A 426 -21.50 -6.86 13.13
C ALA A 426 -20.52 -7.79 13.87
N LYS A 427 -20.52 -7.71 15.22
CA LYS A 427 -19.78 -8.68 16.04
C LYS A 427 -20.32 -10.09 15.83
N VAL A 428 -19.50 -11.10 16.06
CA VAL A 428 -19.94 -12.50 16.10
C VAL A 428 -21.02 -12.67 17.18
N LYS A 429 -21.99 -13.56 16.99
CA LYS A 429 -23.12 -13.73 17.90
C LYS A 429 -22.77 -14.53 19.15
N GLY A 430 -21.87 -15.49 19.04
CA GLY A 430 -21.44 -16.33 20.14
C GLY A 430 -20.10 -16.98 19.79
N VAL A 431 -19.35 -17.30 20.82
CA VAL A 431 -18.12 -18.11 20.71
C VAL A 431 -18.28 -19.25 21.69
N SER A 432 -18.12 -20.47 21.22
CA SER A 432 -18.18 -21.71 22.01
C SER A 432 -17.04 -22.62 21.66
N THR A 433 -16.83 -23.65 22.47
CA THR A 433 -15.84 -24.70 22.23
C THR A 433 -16.51 -26.04 21.93
N VAL A 434 -15.85 -26.82 21.10
CA VAL A 434 -16.16 -28.24 20.84
C VAL A 434 -14.83 -29.01 20.98
N GLU A 435 -14.90 -30.14 21.67
CA GLU A 435 -13.79 -31.09 21.75
C GLU A 435 -14.02 -32.20 20.70
N ASP A 436 -12.96 -32.54 19.97
CA ASP A 436 -12.91 -33.69 19.07
C ASP A 436 -11.59 -34.45 19.21
N GLU A 437 -11.33 -35.44 18.36
CA GLU A 437 -10.10 -36.26 18.41
C GLU A 437 -8.80 -35.44 18.23
N ASP A 438 -8.91 -34.28 17.56
CA ASP A 438 -7.79 -33.37 17.32
C ASP A 438 -7.69 -32.25 18.38
N GLY A 439 -8.50 -32.27 19.44
CA GLY A 439 -8.47 -31.32 20.57
C GLY A 439 -9.55 -30.24 20.51
N THR A 440 -9.31 -29.14 21.20
CA THR A 440 -10.29 -28.05 21.37
C THR A 440 -10.40 -27.18 20.12
N MET A 441 -11.62 -26.95 19.65
CA MET A 441 -11.93 -26.03 18.56
C MET A 441 -12.88 -24.93 19.04
N LEU A 442 -12.50 -23.66 18.80
CA LEU A 442 -13.39 -22.51 18.94
C LEU A 442 -14.28 -22.39 17.71
N LEU A 443 -15.56 -22.15 17.93
CA LEU A 443 -16.58 -21.94 16.88
C LEU A 443 -17.31 -20.62 17.14
N TRP A 444 -17.69 -19.91 16.11
CA TRP A 444 -18.53 -18.71 16.22
C TRP A 444 -19.56 -18.61 15.11
N ILE A 445 -20.62 -17.88 15.41
CA ILE A 445 -21.77 -17.69 14.53
C ILE A 445 -21.79 -16.23 14.06
N VAL A 446 -22.14 -16.01 12.81
CA VAL A 446 -22.37 -14.69 12.21
C VAL A 446 -23.86 -14.48 12.00
N ASP A 447 -24.33 -13.25 12.22
CA ASP A 447 -25.73 -12.88 11.93
C ASP A 447 -25.91 -12.62 10.42
N GLU A 448 -26.35 -13.62 9.68
CA GLU A 448 -26.56 -13.55 8.24
C GLU A 448 -27.52 -12.41 7.83
N LYS A 449 -28.45 -12.02 8.71
CA LYS A 449 -29.37 -10.88 8.44
C LYS A 449 -28.65 -9.55 8.39
N ARG A 450 -27.50 -9.43 9.07
CA ARG A 450 -26.65 -8.23 9.10
C ARG A 450 -25.53 -8.27 8.07
N CYS A 451 -25.41 -9.34 7.29
CA CYS A 451 -24.40 -9.52 6.24
C CYS A 451 -24.92 -9.13 4.84
N LYS A 452 -26.10 -8.52 4.73
CA LYS A 452 -26.68 -8.13 3.44
C LYS A 452 -25.91 -7.00 2.74
N ASP A 453 -25.31 -6.12 3.52
CA ASP A 453 -24.45 -5.07 3.03
C ASP A 453 -23.00 -5.59 2.92
N VAL A 454 -22.55 -5.84 1.71
CA VAL A 454 -21.24 -6.45 1.41
C VAL A 454 -20.08 -5.61 1.97
N MET A 455 -20.22 -4.29 2.01
CA MET A 455 -19.21 -3.37 2.57
C MET A 455 -18.97 -3.62 4.05
N ASN A 456 -20.05 -3.89 4.81
CA ASN A 456 -20.02 -4.03 6.27
C ASN A 456 -20.24 -5.48 6.73
N ALA A 457 -20.24 -6.47 5.82
CA ALA A 457 -20.31 -7.87 6.17
C ALA A 457 -18.99 -8.33 6.80
N PRO A 458 -19.04 -9.19 7.85
CA PRO A 458 -17.85 -9.90 8.30
C PRO A 458 -17.20 -10.67 7.15
N HIS A 459 -15.94 -10.34 6.87
CA HIS A 459 -15.13 -10.98 5.81
C HIS A 459 -14.05 -11.88 6.41
N ARG A 460 -13.36 -11.40 7.46
CA ARG A 460 -12.35 -12.15 8.22
C ARG A 460 -12.64 -12.04 9.71
N PHE A 461 -12.00 -12.90 10.51
CA PHE A 461 -12.10 -12.91 11.96
C PHE A 461 -10.71 -12.87 12.56
N VAL A 462 -10.59 -12.20 13.71
CA VAL A 462 -9.35 -12.17 14.49
C VAL A 462 -9.60 -12.89 15.81
N VAL A 463 -8.79 -13.88 16.09
CA VAL A 463 -8.80 -14.64 17.34
C VAL A 463 -7.66 -14.14 18.21
N TYR A 464 -8.00 -13.58 19.36
CA TYR A 464 -7.05 -13.17 20.40
C TYR A 464 -7.07 -14.16 21.55
N CYS A 465 -5.93 -14.34 22.22
CA CYS A 465 -5.80 -15.17 23.41
C CYS A 465 -5.12 -14.39 24.54
N PHE A 466 -5.70 -14.51 25.75
CA PHE A 466 -5.20 -13.90 26.99
C PHE A 466 -5.15 -14.98 28.07
N ALA A 467 -4.15 -14.95 28.94
CA ALA A 467 -4.15 -15.79 30.14
C ALA A 467 -5.33 -15.44 31.05
N ASP A 468 -5.82 -16.39 31.86
CA ASP A 468 -6.88 -16.08 32.80
C ASP A 468 -6.43 -15.02 33.81
N GLY A 469 -7.30 -14.05 34.09
CA GLY A 469 -6.98 -12.89 34.92
C GLY A 469 -6.21 -11.76 34.20
N GLU A 470 -5.70 -11.99 33.00
CA GLU A 470 -5.04 -10.95 32.22
C GLU A 470 -6.04 -9.91 31.69
N LYS A 471 -5.65 -8.63 31.73
CA LYS A 471 -6.49 -7.56 31.18
C LYS A 471 -6.55 -7.63 29.66
N VAL A 472 -7.73 -7.87 29.11
CA VAL A 472 -7.94 -7.91 27.65
C VAL A 472 -7.56 -6.57 27.01
N ASN A 473 -6.56 -6.60 26.13
CA ASN A 473 -6.05 -5.47 25.37
C ASN A 473 -5.91 -5.84 23.88
N LEU A 474 -6.96 -5.60 23.10
CA LEU A 474 -6.98 -5.90 21.66
C LEU A 474 -6.05 -4.98 20.82
N LYS A 475 -5.39 -4.00 21.44
CA LYS A 475 -4.40 -3.16 20.74
C LYS A 475 -3.01 -3.80 20.66
N ASN A 476 -2.75 -4.82 21.49
CA ASN A 476 -1.46 -5.53 21.50
C ASN A 476 -1.51 -6.69 20.50
N PRO A 477 -0.72 -6.65 19.41
CA PRO A 477 -0.71 -7.71 18.39
C PRO A 477 -0.12 -9.04 18.90
N ALA A 478 0.62 -9.05 19.99
CA ALA A 478 1.15 -10.28 20.60
C ALA A 478 0.06 -11.28 21.03
N HIS A 479 -1.18 -10.81 21.20
CA HIS A 479 -2.32 -11.66 21.55
C HIS A 479 -3.09 -12.18 20.33
N ILE A 480 -2.73 -11.81 19.10
CA ILE A 480 -3.35 -12.34 17.89
C ILE A 480 -2.83 -13.76 17.67
N MET A 481 -3.73 -14.73 17.82
CA MET A 481 -3.45 -16.15 17.53
C MET A 481 -3.70 -16.49 16.07
N ALA A 482 -4.73 -15.90 15.48
CA ALA A 482 -5.08 -16.12 14.07
C ALA A 482 -5.86 -14.94 13.49
N ILE A 483 -5.68 -14.76 12.19
CA ILE A 483 -6.58 -14.00 11.30
C ILE A 483 -7.09 -15.03 10.30
N THR A 484 -8.40 -15.16 10.10
CA THR A 484 -8.97 -16.27 9.32
C THR A 484 -10.31 -15.90 8.67
N GLU A 485 -10.61 -16.46 7.51
CA GLU A 485 -11.95 -16.43 6.88
C GLU A 485 -12.88 -17.51 7.43
N LYS A 486 -12.30 -18.54 8.08
CA LYS A 486 -13.06 -19.64 8.67
C LYS A 486 -13.84 -19.15 9.90
N ARG A 487 -14.96 -19.78 10.18
CA ARG A 487 -15.79 -19.51 11.38
C ARG A 487 -15.40 -20.41 12.56
N TYR A 488 -14.16 -20.89 12.56
CA TYR A 488 -13.58 -21.69 13.62
C TYR A 488 -12.07 -21.48 13.72
N PHE A 489 -11.53 -21.83 14.87
CA PHE A 489 -10.09 -21.84 15.13
C PHE A 489 -9.74 -23.06 16.00
N ARG A 490 -8.82 -23.89 15.55
CA ARG A 490 -8.30 -25.00 16.33
C ARG A 490 -7.22 -24.49 17.29
N VAL A 491 -7.45 -24.71 18.56
CA VAL A 491 -6.50 -24.33 19.60
C VAL A 491 -5.28 -25.25 19.51
N PRO A 492 -4.03 -24.71 19.56
CA PRO A 492 -2.83 -25.55 19.60
C PRO A 492 -2.85 -26.55 20.77
N GLN A 493 -2.55 -27.82 20.50
CA GLN A 493 -2.63 -28.91 21.49
C GLN A 493 -1.64 -28.77 22.65
N GLU A 494 -0.56 -28.04 22.46
CA GLU A 494 0.45 -27.73 23.49
C GLU A 494 -0.03 -26.72 24.53
N MET A 495 -1.10 -25.98 24.28
CA MET A 495 -1.65 -25.02 25.25
C MET A 495 -2.32 -25.75 26.41
N LYS A 496 -1.96 -25.37 27.64
CA LYS A 496 -2.54 -25.92 28.88
C LYS A 496 -2.87 -24.80 29.84
N GLY A 497 -4.00 -24.91 30.56
CA GLY A 497 -4.41 -23.93 31.54
C GLY A 497 -5.73 -23.22 31.17
N GLU A 498 -5.99 -22.10 31.82
CA GLU A 498 -7.21 -21.31 31.60
C GLU A 498 -6.90 -20.04 30.80
N TYR A 499 -7.68 -19.82 29.74
CA TYR A 499 -7.51 -18.71 28.82
C TYR A 499 -8.83 -17.99 28.53
N VAL A 500 -8.72 -16.72 28.16
CA VAL A 500 -9.85 -15.95 27.61
C VAL A 500 -9.56 -15.68 26.13
N PHE A 501 -10.28 -16.37 25.27
CA PHE A 501 -10.28 -16.07 23.83
C PHE A 501 -11.26 -14.94 23.54
N VAL A 502 -10.88 -14.08 22.60
CA VAL A 502 -11.73 -12.99 22.12
C VAL A 502 -11.76 -13.05 20.59
N VAL A 503 -12.96 -13.13 20.01
CA VAL A 503 -13.15 -13.15 18.58
C VAL A 503 -13.76 -11.82 18.13
N THR A 504 -13.12 -11.17 17.15
CA THR A 504 -13.65 -10.00 16.45
C THR A 504 -13.90 -10.34 14.98
N ALA A 505 -14.71 -9.55 14.31
CA ALA A 505 -14.91 -9.63 12.86
C ALA A 505 -14.29 -8.41 12.18
N LEU A 506 -13.70 -8.60 11.00
CA LEU A 506 -13.22 -7.57 10.10
C LEU A 506 -14.10 -7.57 8.85
N ASP A 507 -14.42 -6.38 8.33
CA ASP A 507 -14.96 -6.22 6.98
C ASP A 507 -13.83 -6.15 5.92
N ARG A 508 -14.18 -5.95 4.66
CA ARG A 508 -13.21 -5.82 3.56
C ARG A 508 -12.33 -4.57 3.64
N LEU A 509 -12.77 -3.53 4.37
CA LEU A 509 -11.99 -2.30 4.61
C LEU A 509 -11.25 -2.33 5.94
N GLN A 510 -11.17 -3.51 6.57
CA GLN A 510 -10.44 -3.76 7.81
C GLN A 510 -11.03 -3.04 9.04
N ASN A 511 -12.30 -2.58 8.99
CA ASN A 511 -12.99 -2.13 10.18
C ASN A 511 -13.24 -3.31 11.11
N GLU A 512 -12.98 -3.14 12.40
CA GLU A 512 -13.03 -4.22 13.36
C GLU A 512 -14.24 -4.08 14.28
N SER A 513 -14.98 -5.17 14.48
CA SER A 513 -16.12 -5.23 15.37
C SER A 513 -15.69 -5.24 16.84
N LYS A 514 -16.67 -5.05 17.75
CA LYS A 514 -16.48 -5.37 19.16
C LYS A 514 -16.20 -6.87 19.33
N GLY A 515 -15.29 -7.22 20.27
CA GLY A 515 -14.93 -8.61 20.56
C GLY A 515 -15.99 -9.34 21.39
N VAL A 516 -16.10 -10.65 21.15
CA VAL A 516 -16.91 -11.59 21.95
C VAL A 516 -15.96 -12.55 22.67
N LYS A 517 -16.09 -12.64 23.99
CA LYS A 517 -15.22 -13.43 24.86
C LYS A 517 -15.74 -14.86 25.03
N CYS A 518 -14.80 -15.82 25.13
CA CYS A 518 -15.05 -17.20 25.54
C CYS A 518 -13.95 -17.60 26.52
N LYS A 519 -14.31 -18.04 27.73
CA LYS A 519 -13.37 -18.59 28.70
C LYS A 519 -13.22 -20.10 28.43
N VAL A 520 -11.99 -20.56 28.32
CA VAL A 520 -11.67 -21.95 27.95
C VAL A 520 -10.64 -22.50 28.93
N LYS A 521 -10.87 -23.72 29.37
CA LYS A 521 -9.93 -24.49 30.16
C LYS A 521 -9.40 -25.62 29.26
N LEU A 522 -8.09 -25.66 29.02
CA LEU A 522 -7.39 -26.58 28.15
C LEU A 522 -6.61 -27.63 28.96
#